data_ccbe03329c61eb6ebe347ce936b9f425
#
_entry.id   ccbe03329c61eb6ebe347ce936b9f425
#
_cell.length_a   1.000
_cell.length_b   1.000
_cell.length_c   1.000
_cell.angle_alpha   90.00
_cell.angle_beta   90.00
_cell.angle_gamma   90.00
#
_symmetry.space_group_name_H-M   'P 1'
#
loop_
_entity.id
_entity.type
_entity.pdbx_description
1 polymer ?
#
loop_
_entity_poly.entity_id
_entity_poly.type
_entity_poly.pdbx_seq_one_letter_code
_entity_poly.pdbx_strand_id
1 'polypeptide(L)'
;MGKFPKDFLWGGATAANQCEGAYNEGGRGLSSVDVVPFGPDCFPVALGQLKILDCDAEHFYPSHEAIDMYHHFKEDIKLFAEMGFRCYRLSIAWTRILPNGDDAQPNEEGLRFYEELFDECHKYGALSRW
;
A
#
# COMPACT_ATOMS: atom_id res chain seq x y z
N MET A 1 5.92 34.41 14.74
CA MET A 1 5.49 33.13 14.12
C MET A 1 6.55 32.74 13.11
N GLY A 2 7.22 31.60 13.33
CA GLY A 2 8.19 31.07 12.37
C GLY A 2 7.49 30.69 11.05
N LYS A 3 8.11 31.07 9.93
CA LYS A 3 7.67 30.61 8.61
C LYS A 3 8.53 29.43 8.20
N PHE A 4 7.92 28.39 7.58
CA PHE A 4 8.67 27.33 6.96
C PHE A 4 9.56 27.88 5.83
N PRO A 5 10.73 27.25 5.55
CA PRO A 5 11.54 27.58 4.38
C PRO A 5 10.71 27.56 3.09
N LYS A 6 11.13 28.35 2.07
CA LYS A 6 10.41 28.41 0.80
C LYS A 6 10.42 27.09 0.03
N ASP A 7 11.42 26.28 0.26
CA ASP A 7 11.67 24.97 -0.33
C ASP A 7 11.16 23.82 0.53
N PHE A 8 10.39 24.11 1.59
CA PHE A 8 9.80 23.09 2.45
C PHE A 8 8.83 22.22 1.65
N LEU A 9 9.00 20.89 1.74
CA LEU A 9 8.20 19.91 1.01
C LEU A 9 6.99 19.52 1.85
N TRP A 10 5.83 20.03 1.50
CA TRP A 10 4.57 19.58 2.05
C TRP A 10 4.11 18.30 1.38
N GLY A 11 3.55 17.38 2.17
CA GLY A 11 3.10 16.11 1.64
C GLY A 11 2.47 15.20 2.68
N GLY A 12 2.30 13.95 2.32
CA GLY A 12 1.68 12.94 3.15
C GLY A 12 2.34 11.57 2.98
N ALA A 13 1.80 10.61 3.71
CA ALA A 13 2.26 9.23 3.66
C ALA A 13 1.07 8.26 3.67
N THR A 14 1.22 7.15 2.95
CA THR A 14 0.31 6.01 3.00
C THR A 14 1.07 4.72 3.32
N ALA A 15 0.34 3.73 3.82
CA ALA A 15 0.85 2.38 4.00
C ALA A 15 0.15 1.44 3.01
N ALA A 16 0.91 0.59 2.33
CA ALA A 16 0.40 -0.33 1.31
C ALA A 16 -0.80 -1.16 1.79
N ASN A 17 -0.68 -1.73 2.98
CA ASN A 17 -1.72 -2.55 3.59
C ASN A 17 -3.00 -1.80 3.99
N GLN A 18 -2.96 -0.47 4.04
CA GLN A 18 -4.11 0.38 4.35
C GLN A 18 -4.75 1.00 3.11
N CYS A 19 -4.03 1.02 2.00
CA CYS A 19 -4.45 1.75 0.82
C CYS A 19 -4.60 0.89 -0.43
N GLU A 20 -3.70 -0.05 -0.68
CA GLU A 20 -3.66 -0.74 -1.97
C GLU A 20 -4.88 -1.60 -2.26
N GLY A 21 -5.31 -2.45 -1.34
CA GLY A 21 -6.28 -3.49 -1.64
C GLY A 21 -5.74 -4.54 -2.63
N ALA A 22 -6.62 -5.11 -3.45
CA ALA A 22 -6.25 -6.08 -4.48
C ALA A 22 -5.29 -7.17 -3.97
N TYR A 23 -5.62 -7.75 -2.80
CA TYR A 23 -4.74 -8.64 -2.03
C TYR A 23 -4.38 -9.93 -2.76
N ASN A 24 -5.21 -10.36 -3.71
CA ASN A 24 -5.08 -11.60 -4.51
C ASN A 24 -4.97 -11.34 -6.01
N GLU A 25 -4.66 -10.10 -6.42
CA GLU A 25 -4.55 -9.71 -7.82
C GLU A 25 -3.11 -9.42 -8.22
N GLY A 26 -2.84 -9.44 -9.52
CA GLY A 26 -1.51 -9.16 -10.06
C GLY A 26 -0.42 -10.13 -9.60
N GLY A 27 -0.78 -11.36 -9.23
CA GLY A 27 0.17 -12.35 -8.72
C GLY A 27 0.70 -12.05 -7.31
N ARG A 28 0.05 -11.13 -6.55
CA ARG A 28 0.43 -10.80 -5.17
C ARG A 28 0.20 -12.00 -4.25
N GLY A 29 1.19 -12.28 -3.38
CA GLY A 29 1.05 -13.25 -2.29
C GLY A 29 0.44 -12.62 -1.03
N LEU A 30 -0.03 -13.46 -0.11
CA LEU A 30 -0.54 -13.02 1.19
C LEU A 30 0.57 -12.42 2.06
N SER A 31 0.27 -11.33 2.72
CA SER A 31 1.10 -10.77 3.78
C SER A 31 0.50 -11.08 5.16
N SER A 32 1.28 -10.87 6.22
CA SER A 32 0.80 -11.07 7.59
C SER A 32 -0.41 -10.20 7.95
N VAL A 33 -0.62 -9.10 7.27
CA VAL A 33 -1.76 -8.20 7.51
C VAL A 33 -3.03 -8.71 6.84
N ASP A 34 -2.90 -9.44 5.73
CA ASP A 34 -4.05 -9.94 4.98
C ASP A 34 -4.84 -11.01 5.74
N VAL A 35 -4.19 -11.68 6.69
CA VAL A 35 -4.81 -12.70 7.56
C VAL A 35 -5.32 -12.14 8.89
N VAL A 36 -5.27 -10.82 9.09
CA VAL A 36 -5.79 -10.17 10.29
C VAL A 36 -7.25 -9.78 10.10
N PRO A 37 -8.20 -10.47 10.73
CA PRO A 37 -9.63 -10.20 10.55
C PRO A 37 -10.06 -8.94 11.31
N PHE A 38 -11.17 -8.38 10.90
CA PHE A 38 -11.90 -7.40 11.70
C PHE A 38 -12.69 -8.10 12.82
N GLY A 39 -12.71 -7.49 14.01
CA GLY A 39 -13.51 -7.98 15.11
C GLY A 39 -12.70 -8.50 16.31
N PRO A 40 -13.27 -9.41 17.14
CA PRO A 40 -12.65 -9.87 18.39
C PRO A 40 -11.29 -10.55 18.18
N ASP A 41 -11.10 -11.22 17.06
CA ASP A 41 -9.90 -11.99 16.76
C ASP A 41 -8.75 -11.15 16.18
N CYS A 42 -9.01 -9.87 15.86
CA CYS A 42 -8.03 -8.95 15.33
C CYS A 42 -6.75 -8.87 16.20
N PHE A 43 -6.91 -8.54 17.48
CA PHE A 43 -5.76 -8.43 18.39
C PHE A 43 -5.09 -9.77 18.71
N PRO A 44 -5.84 -10.85 19.01
CA PRO A 44 -5.24 -12.17 19.19
C PRO A 44 -4.40 -12.64 18.01
N VAL A 45 -4.84 -12.40 16.78
CA VAL A 45 -4.08 -12.71 15.55
C VAL A 45 -2.87 -11.79 15.41
N ALA A 46 -3.06 -10.49 15.52
CA ALA A 46 -1.99 -9.50 15.37
C ALA A 46 -0.87 -9.68 16.41
N LEU A 47 -1.20 -10.17 17.60
CA LEU A 47 -0.23 -10.45 18.67
C LEU A 47 0.33 -11.88 18.63
N GLY A 48 -0.07 -12.70 17.66
CA GLY A 48 0.39 -14.09 17.52
C GLY A 48 -0.16 -15.04 18.59
N GLN A 49 -1.21 -14.66 19.31
CA GLN A 49 -1.90 -15.50 20.30
C GLN A 49 -2.83 -16.50 19.62
N LEU A 50 -3.44 -16.10 18.51
CA LEU A 50 -4.22 -16.95 17.64
C LEU A 50 -3.52 -17.03 16.28
N LYS A 51 -3.24 -18.23 15.81
CA LYS A 51 -2.60 -18.43 14.51
C LYS A 51 -3.65 -18.60 13.43
N ILE A 52 -3.75 -17.64 12.54
CA ILE A 52 -4.48 -17.74 11.28
C ILE A 52 -3.43 -17.60 10.17
N LEU A 53 -3.34 -18.61 9.32
CA LEU A 53 -2.37 -18.66 8.21
C LEU A 53 -3.02 -18.50 6.84
N ASP A 54 -4.36 -18.45 6.82
CA ASP A 54 -5.15 -18.33 5.59
C ASP A 54 -6.42 -17.52 5.87
N CYS A 55 -7.04 -17.02 4.82
CA CYS A 55 -8.29 -16.26 4.89
C CYS A 55 -9.48 -17.20 4.73
N ASP A 56 -10.48 -17.03 5.57
CA ASP A 56 -11.74 -17.76 5.48
C ASP A 56 -12.90 -16.86 5.00
N ALA A 57 -14.05 -17.46 4.74
CA ALA A 57 -15.25 -16.76 4.27
C ALA A 57 -16.11 -16.20 5.43
N GLU A 58 -15.78 -16.49 6.67
CA GLU A 58 -16.57 -16.11 7.85
C GLU A 58 -16.15 -14.76 8.41
N HIS A 59 -14.90 -14.34 8.15
CA HIS A 59 -14.34 -13.09 8.63
C HIS A 59 -14.25 -12.03 7.53
N PHE A 60 -14.33 -10.78 7.95
CA PHE A 60 -14.02 -9.63 7.11
C PHE A 60 -12.57 -9.20 7.31
N TYR A 61 -11.84 -9.03 6.22
CA TYR A 61 -10.43 -8.63 6.23
C TYR A 61 -10.29 -7.24 5.58
N PRO A 62 -10.15 -6.18 6.40
CA PRO A 62 -10.14 -4.79 5.87
C PRO A 62 -9.05 -4.50 4.84
N SER A 63 -7.89 -5.15 4.94
CA SER A 63 -6.76 -4.95 4.02
C SER A 63 -7.02 -5.48 2.61
N HIS A 64 -8.02 -6.36 2.43
CA HIS A 64 -8.31 -6.95 1.12
C HIS A 64 -8.84 -5.92 0.12
N GLU A 65 -9.71 -5.04 0.58
CA GLU A 65 -10.23 -3.92 -0.22
C GLU A 65 -9.47 -2.63 0.04
N ALA A 66 -9.16 -2.33 1.33
CA ALA A 66 -8.55 -1.10 1.78
C ALA A 66 -9.31 0.13 1.24
N ILE A 67 -8.64 1.01 0.48
CA ILE A 67 -9.27 2.07 -0.31
C ILE A 67 -9.15 1.82 -1.82
N ASP A 68 -8.76 0.62 -2.18
CA ASP A 68 -8.60 0.17 -3.58
C ASP A 68 -7.67 1.05 -4.43
N MET A 69 -6.61 1.54 -3.80
CA MET A 69 -5.62 2.38 -4.48
C MET A 69 -4.95 1.64 -5.65
N TYR A 70 -4.89 0.31 -5.63
CA TYR A 70 -4.34 -0.49 -6.72
C TYR A 70 -5.01 -0.17 -8.06
N HIS A 71 -6.33 0.00 -8.08
CA HIS A 71 -7.08 0.34 -9.29
C HIS A 71 -7.23 1.86 -9.49
N HIS A 72 -7.14 2.67 -8.42
CA HIS A 72 -7.46 4.10 -8.45
C HIS A 72 -6.25 5.03 -8.26
N PHE A 73 -5.01 4.52 -8.19
CA PHE A 73 -3.82 5.31 -7.87
C PHE A 73 -3.63 6.56 -8.77
N LYS A 74 -4.04 6.50 -10.04
CA LYS A 74 -3.91 7.65 -10.97
C LYS A 74 -4.81 8.81 -10.54
N GLU A 75 -6.01 8.50 -10.08
CA GLU A 75 -6.94 9.49 -9.52
C GLU A 75 -6.44 10.03 -8.18
N ASP A 76 -6.00 9.13 -7.29
CA ASP A 76 -5.52 9.49 -5.96
C ASP A 76 -4.30 10.42 -6.03
N ILE A 77 -3.32 10.10 -6.87
CA ILE A 77 -2.12 10.92 -7.07
C ILE A 77 -2.48 12.28 -7.66
N LYS A 78 -3.43 12.34 -8.59
CA LYS A 78 -3.95 13.60 -9.11
C LYS A 78 -4.54 14.45 -7.98
N LEU A 79 -5.35 13.86 -7.11
CA LEU A 79 -5.94 14.55 -5.96
C LEU A 79 -4.85 15.02 -4.98
N PHE A 80 -3.82 14.23 -4.71
CA PHE A 80 -2.68 14.67 -3.91
C PHE A 80 -1.99 15.90 -4.51
N ALA A 81 -1.81 15.90 -5.83
CA ALA A 81 -1.23 17.04 -6.53
C ALA A 81 -2.12 18.30 -6.42
N GLU A 82 -3.45 18.17 -6.56
CA GLU A 82 -4.41 19.24 -6.36
C GLU A 82 -4.41 19.78 -4.93
N MET A 83 -4.18 18.93 -3.93
CA MET A 83 -3.98 19.32 -2.53
C MET A 83 -2.65 20.05 -2.29
N GLY A 84 -1.76 20.06 -3.28
CA GLY A 84 -0.47 20.74 -3.20
C GLY A 84 0.66 19.88 -2.63
N PHE A 85 0.54 18.55 -2.67
CA PHE A 85 1.63 17.65 -2.26
C PHE A 85 2.84 17.84 -3.16
N ARG A 86 4.00 18.01 -2.50
CA ARG A 86 5.32 18.07 -3.14
C ARG A 86 6.21 16.90 -2.71
N CYS A 87 5.78 16.15 -1.73
CA CYS A 87 6.44 14.93 -1.26
C CYS A 87 5.37 13.90 -0.92
N TYR A 88 5.52 12.70 -1.45
CA TYR A 88 4.67 11.57 -1.12
C TYR A 88 5.52 10.41 -0.68
N ARG A 89 5.29 9.92 0.54
CA ARG A 89 5.91 8.72 1.09
C ARG A 89 4.94 7.58 1.01
N LEU A 90 5.38 6.44 0.50
CA LEU A 90 4.59 5.22 0.50
C LEU A 90 5.43 4.03 0.98
N SER A 91 4.78 2.95 1.35
CA SER A 91 5.42 1.65 1.51
C SER A 91 5.11 0.78 0.30
N ILE A 92 6.00 -0.14 -0.01
CA ILE A 92 5.84 -1.15 -1.05
C ILE A 92 5.40 -2.44 -0.38
N ALA A 93 4.33 -3.07 -0.85
CA ALA A 93 3.91 -4.38 -0.39
C ALA A 93 4.92 -5.43 -0.86
N TRP A 94 5.70 -5.98 0.08
CA TRP A 94 6.75 -6.95 -0.23
C TRP A 94 6.22 -8.14 -1.03
N THR A 95 5.07 -8.69 -0.63
CA THR A 95 4.45 -9.84 -1.28
C THR A 95 3.85 -9.55 -2.66
N ARG A 96 3.77 -8.27 -3.06
CA ARG A 96 3.43 -7.90 -4.44
C ARG A 96 4.63 -8.07 -5.36
N ILE A 97 5.84 -7.86 -4.83
CA ILE A 97 7.10 -8.02 -5.57
C ILE A 97 7.63 -9.45 -5.46
N LEU A 98 7.59 -10.03 -4.26
CA LEU A 98 8.04 -11.40 -3.98
C LEU A 98 6.90 -12.16 -3.30
N PRO A 99 6.01 -12.81 -4.06
CA PRO A 99 4.77 -13.41 -3.55
C PRO A 99 4.95 -14.44 -2.44
N ASN A 100 6.03 -15.20 -2.46
CA ASN A 100 6.37 -16.17 -1.40
C ASN A 100 7.34 -15.60 -0.36
N GLY A 101 7.79 -14.36 -0.54
CA GLY A 101 8.68 -13.64 0.37
C GLY A 101 10.17 -13.80 0.09
N ASP A 102 10.59 -14.90 -0.55
CA ASP A 102 11.98 -15.26 -0.86
C ASP A 102 12.15 -15.75 -2.31
N ASP A 103 11.27 -15.33 -3.20
CA ASP A 103 11.30 -15.70 -4.61
C ASP A 103 12.62 -15.30 -5.27
N ALA A 104 13.19 -16.17 -6.08
CA ALA A 104 14.43 -15.90 -6.81
C ALA A 104 14.25 -14.86 -7.94
N GLN A 105 13.01 -14.67 -8.40
CA GLN A 105 12.64 -13.69 -9.42
C GLN A 105 11.45 -12.88 -8.92
N PRO A 106 11.44 -11.57 -9.15
CA PRO A 106 10.33 -10.73 -8.76
C PRO A 106 9.10 -10.98 -9.64
N ASN A 107 7.94 -10.65 -9.12
CA ASN A 107 6.69 -10.62 -9.86
C ASN A 107 6.67 -9.36 -10.75
N GLU A 108 6.75 -9.56 -12.06
CA GLU A 108 6.80 -8.50 -13.05
C GLU A 108 5.55 -7.59 -13.05
N GLU A 109 4.39 -8.15 -12.72
CA GLU A 109 3.14 -7.38 -12.64
C GLU A 109 3.16 -6.44 -11.42
N GLY A 110 3.68 -6.92 -10.31
CA GLY A 110 3.89 -6.10 -9.11
C GLY A 110 4.91 -4.98 -9.34
N LEU A 111 6.01 -5.25 -10.04
CA LEU A 111 6.98 -4.21 -10.42
C LEU A 111 6.34 -3.15 -11.31
N ARG A 112 5.60 -3.57 -12.34
CA ARG A 112 4.92 -2.67 -13.26
C ARG A 112 3.94 -1.74 -12.56
N PHE A 113 3.18 -2.26 -11.59
CA PHE A 113 2.28 -1.43 -10.79
C PHE A 113 3.01 -0.27 -10.10
N TYR A 114 4.15 -0.55 -9.45
CA TYR A 114 4.91 0.51 -8.78
C TYR A 114 5.61 1.44 -9.76
N GLU A 115 6.10 0.94 -10.89
CA GLU A 115 6.65 1.80 -11.95
C GLU A 115 5.60 2.80 -12.44
N GLU A 116 4.40 2.33 -12.79
CA GLU A 116 3.30 3.20 -13.22
C GLU A 116 2.89 4.20 -12.13
N LEU A 117 2.88 3.78 -10.87
CA LEU A 117 2.55 4.65 -9.75
C LEU A 117 3.61 5.76 -9.59
N PHE A 118 4.89 5.43 -9.70
CA PHE A 118 5.96 6.43 -9.64
C PHE A 118 5.95 7.38 -10.82
N ASP A 119 5.69 6.87 -12.01
CA ASP A 119 5.55 7.69 -13.22
C ASP A 119 4.40 8.69 -13.07
N GLU A 120 3.28 8.26 -12.51
CA GLU A 120 2.16 9.16 -12.23
C GLU A 120 2.55 10.23 -11.19
N CYS A 121 3.30 9.88 -10.14
CA CYS A 121 3.83 10.86 -9.18
C CYS A 121 4.75 11.88 -9.87
N HIS A 122 5.65 11.44 -10.73
CA HIS A 122 6.58 12.31 -11.46
C HIS A 122 5.85 13.26 -12.41
N LYS A 123 4.80 12.81 -13.06
CA LYS A 123 3.95 13.63 -13.94
C LYS A 123 3.42 14.90 -13.26
N TYR A 124 3.11 14.83 -11.96
CA TYR A 124 2.66 15.98 -11.18
C TYR A 124 3.77 16.67 -10.39
N GLY A 125 5.03 16.29 -10.60
CA GLY A 125 6.18 16.89 -9.91
C GLY A 125 6.25 16.55 -8.42
N ALA A 126 5.52 15.54 -7.97
CA ALA A 126 5.65 15.01 -6.62
C ALA A 126 6.93 14.16 -6.54
N LEU A 127 7.80 14.48 -5.55
CA LEU A 127 8.92 13.63 -5.23
C LEU A 127 8.42 12.46 -4.37
N SER A 128 8.35 11.26 -4.98
CA SER A 128 8.12 10.04 -4.21
C SER A 128 9.37 9.70 -3.39
N ARG A 129 9.18 9.43 -2.08
CA ARG A 129 10.23 8.92 -1.18
C ARG A 129 9.70 7.64 -0.52
N TRP A 130 10.50 6.59 -0.57
CA TRP A 130 10.28 5.31 0.10
C TRP A 130 11.24 5.14 1.27
#